data_4aa80bb935ae139c52bc694970f13e94
#
_entry.id   4aa80bb935ae139c52bc694970f13e94
#
_cell.length_a   1.000
_cell.length_b   1.000
_cell.length_c   1.000
_cell.angle_alpha   90.00
_cell.angle_beta   90.00
_cell.angle_gamma   90.00
#
_symmetry.space_group_name_H-M   'P 1'
#
loop_
_entity.id
_entity.type
_entity.pdbx_description
1 polymer ?
#
loop_
_entity_poly.entity_id
_entity_poly.type
_entity_poly.pdbx_seq_one_letter_code
_entity_poly.pdbx_strand_id
1 'polypeptide(L)'
;DRTQLFGMTREDILSYFYDSQVFKFDSDKWVTDFIPDNYKGQRLNFDLVDAKKNEIVAKSGDKLTQRSIKSLLDNGLQSIEIKEDELFGKFLADDVINEKTGEIYAEAGDEITTDFLKLFKINNISILKVLSIDSSVGPWMRNTLALDKNSSREEALIDIYRVMRPGEPPAQETAEILFNSLFFDEERYDLSAVGRVKMSARLDLEIDDSLRVLRKVDILSIIKELISLKDGHGEIDDIDHLGNRRVRSV
;
A
#
# COMPACT_ATOMS: atom_id res chain seq x y z
N ASP A 1 -6.60 16.41 2.55
CA ASP A 1 -5.44 15.86 1.83
C ASP A 1 -4.32 15.55 2.81
N ARG A 2 -4.45 14.39 3.44
CA ARG A 2 -3.51 13.88 4.43
C ARG A 2 -2.30 13.33 3.70
N THR A 3 -1.11 13.82 3.97
CA THR A 3 0.17 13.35 3.44
C THR A 3 0.61 13.90 2.09
N GLN A 4 0.63 15.19 1.96
CA GLN A 4 1.10 15.85 0.73
C GLN A 4 2.58 16.26 0.75
N LEU A 5 3.43 15.65 1.59
CA LEU A 5 4.87 15.97 1.58
C LEU A 5 5.45 15.91 0.17
N PHE A 6 4.91 15.02 -0.65
CA PHE A 6 5.28 14.86 -2.05
C PHE A 6 4.14 15.15 -3.04
N GLY A 7 3.00 15.72 -2.58
CA GLY A 7 1.83 15.93 -3.40
C GLY A 7 1.08 14.63 -3.74
N MET A 8 1.23 13.58 -2.90
CA MET A 8 0.49 12.32 -3.01
C MET A 8 -0.70 12.35 -2.07
N THR A 9 -1.85 11.90 -2.55
CA THR A 9 -3.03 11.67 -1.71
C THR A 9 -2.87 10.38 -0.91
N ARG A 10 -3.77 10.14 0.04
CA ARG A 10 -3.81 8.89 0.80
C ARG A 10 -4.04 7.68 -0.12
N GLU A 11 -4.92 7.83 -1.11
CA GLU A 11 -5.16 6.84 -2.16
C GLU A 11 -3.90 6.55 -2.98
N ASP A 12 -3.19 7.61 -3.41
CA ASP A 12 -1.95 7.46 -4.18
C ASP A 12 -0.89 6.67 -3.41
N ILE A 13 -0.77 6.95 -2.11
CA ILE A 13 0.18 6.24 -1.25
C ILE A 13 -0.24 4.77 -1.11
N LEU A 14 -1.49 4.50 -0.79
CA LEU A 14 -1.97 3.13 -0.64
C LEU A 14 -1.84 2.34 -1.93
N SER A 15 -2.17 2.93 -3.08
CA SER A 15 -2.03 2.30 -4.39
C SER A 15 -0.57 2.05 -4.81
N TYR A 16 0.38 2.83 -4.27
CA TYR A 16 1.81 2.59 -4.52
C TYR A 16 2.34 1.37 -3.74
N PHE A 17 1.85 1.14 -2.52
CA PHE A 17 2.35 0.08 -1.65
C PHE A 17 1.55 -1.22 -1.71
N TYR A 18 0.28 -1.17 -2.11
CA TYR A 18 -0.61 -2.32 -2.12
C TYR A 18 -1.30 -2.48 -3.47
N ASP A 19 -1.44 -3.73 -3.87
CA ASP A 19 -2.37 -4.08 -4.93
C ASP A 19 -3.80 -3.96 -4.41
N SER A 20 -4.76 -3.82 -5.32
CA SER A 20 -6.17 -3.72 -4.98
C SER A 20 -7.02 -4.64 -5.82
N GLN A 21 -8.13 -5.08 -5.26
CA GLN A 21 -9.11 -5.93 -5.91
C GLN A 21 -10.47 -5.24 -5.92
N VAL A 22 -11.17 -5.35 -7.04
CA VAL A 22 -12.50 -4.75 -7.22
C VAL A 22 -13.57 -5.76 -6.84
N PHE A 23 -14.49 -5.34 -5.97
CA PHE A 23 -15.67 -6.09 -5.58
C PHE A 23 -16.90 -5.36 -6.11
N LYS A 24 -17.78 -6.09 -6.80
CA LYS A 24 -19.03 -5.57 -7.37
C LYS A 24 -20.21 -6.18 -6.67
N PHE A 25 -21.17 -5.36 -6.28
CA PHE A 25 -22.44 -5.82 -5.73
C PHE A 25 -23.45 -5.98 -6.88
N ASP A 26 -23.81 -7.20 -7.17
CA ASP A 26 -24.77 -7.53 -8.21
C ASP A 26 -25.75 -8.60 -7.71
N SER A 27 -27.03 -8.36 -7.94
CA SER A 27 -28.11 -9.33 -7.64
C SER A 27 -28.05 -9.88 -6.19
N ASP A 28 -27.80 -8.99 -5.22
CA ASP A 28 -27.70 -9.29 -3.77
C ASP A 28 -26.45 -10.09 -3.36
N LYS A 29 -25.42 -10.08 -4.21
CA LYS A 29 -24.16 -10.80 -4.01
C LYS A 29 -22.96 -9.91 -4.31
N TRP A 30 -21.88 -10.12 -3.55
CA TRP A 30 -20.58 -9.55 -3.89
C TRP A 30 -19.82 -10.47 -4.83
N VAL A 31 -19.33 -9.91 -5.91
CA VAL A 31 -18.60 -10.63 -6.95
C VAL A 31 -17.26 -9.95 -7.19
N THR A 32 -16.22 -10.75 -7.35
CA THR A 32 -14.89 -10.27 -7.69
C THR A 32 -14.25 -11.17 -8.75
N ASP A 33 -13.23 -10.64 -9.44
CA ASP A 33 -12.48 -11.43 -10.40
C ASP A 33 -11.64 -12.51 -9.68
N PHE A 34 -11.58 -13.70 -10.25
CA PHE A 34 -10.74 -14.77 -9.73
C PHE A 34 -9.27 -14.52 -10.08
N ILE A 35 -8.46 -14.16 -9.09
CA ILE A 35 -7.02 -13.95 -9.23
C ILE A 35 -6.30 -15.20 -8.73
N PRO A 36 -5.73 -16.04 -9.63
CA PRO A 36 -5.11 -17.32 -9.29
C PRO A 36 -4.01 -17.24 -8.23
N ASP A 37 -3.20 -16.20 -8.30
CA ASP A 37 -2.05 -16.03 -7.40
C ASP A 37 -2.45 -15.84 -5.94
N ASN A 38 -3.61 -15.26 -5.68
CA ASN A 38 -4.15 -15.08 -4.32
C ASN A 38 -4.52 -16.40 -3.64
N TYR A 39 -4.68 -17.48 -4.42
CA TYR A 39 -5.14 -18.79 -3.91
C TYR A 39 -4.10 -19.88 -4.00
N LYS A 40 -2.96 -19.61 -4.65
CA LYS A 40 -1.93 -20.61 -4.92
C LYS A 40 -1.30 -21.13 -3.64
N GLY A 41 -1.48 -22.45 -3.40
CA GLY A 41 -0.91 -23.14 -2.25
C GLY A 41 -1.64 -22.91 -0.94
N GLN A 42 -2.66 -22.06 -0.91
CA GLN A 42 -3.47 -21.80 0.27
C GLN A 42 -4.58 -22.84 0.45
N ARG A 43 -5.02 -23.00 1.69
CA ARG A 43 -6.26 -23.73 2.00
C ARG A 43 -7.41 -22.73 2.03
N LEU A 44 -8.51 -23.10 1.37
CA LEU A 44 -9.71 -22.29 1.37
C LEU A 44 -10.35 -22.27 2.76
N ASN A 45 -10.68 -21.08 3.25
CA ASN A 45 -11.46 -20.91 4.47
C ASN A 45 -12.97 -20.93 4.21
N PHE A 46 -13.38 -20.88 2.94
CA PHE A 46 -14.78 -20.82 2.47
C PHE A 46 -14.93 -21.62 1.18
N ASP A 47 -16.17 -21.91 0.80
CA ASP A 47 -16.48 -22.55 -0.47
C ASP A 47 -16.30 -21.55 -1.61
N LEU A 48 -15.53 -21.89 -2.62
CA LEU A 48 -15.33 -21.08 -3.81
C LEU A 48 -16.53 -21.31 -4.76
N VAL A 49 -17.27 -20.25 -5.02
CA VAL A 49 -18.47 -20.31 -5.87
C VAL A 49 -18.23 -19.53 -7.16
N ASP A 50 -18.47 -20.16 -8.30
CA ASP A 50 -18.46 -19.46 -9.60
C ASP A 50 -19.65 -18.50 -9.67
N ALA A 51 -19.37 -17.20 -9.79
CA ALA A 51 -20.39 -16.16 -9.79
C ALA A 51 -21.34 -16.24 -11.01
N LYS A 52 -20.87 -16.80 -12.14
CA LYS A 52 -21.67 -16.94 -13.37
C LYS A 52 -22.54 -18.18 -13.35
N LYS A 53 -21.99 -19.30 -12.90
CA LYS A 53 -22.68 -20.59 -12.90
C LYS A 53 -23.45 -20.86 -11.62
N ASN A 54 -23.13 -20.10 -10.56
CA ASN A 54 -23.68 -20.28 -9.21
C ASN A 54 -23.43 -21.70 -8.65
N GLU A 55 -22.27 -22.26 -8.97
CA GLU A 55 -21.85 -23.60 -8.57
C GLU A 55 -20.61 -23.54 -7.70
N ILE A 56 -20.53 -24.42 -6.69
CA ILE A 56 -19.34 -24.57 -5.85
C ILE A 56 -18.26 -25.28 -6.69
N VAL A 57 -17.16 -24.59 -6.97
CA VAL A 57 -16.03 -25.10 -7.76
C VAL A 57 -14.89 -25.64 -6.91
N ALA A 58 -14.82 -25.25 -5.62
CA ALA A 58 -13.93 -25.83 -4.63
C ALA A 58 -14.54 -25.64 -3.21
N LYS A 59 -14.28 -26.58 -2.30
CA LYS A 59 -14.86 -26.55 -0.95
C LYS A 59 -13.89 -25.96 0.06
N SER A 60 -14.45 -25.42 1.13
CA SER A 60 -13.70 -25.03 2.32
C SER A 60 -12.82 -26.19 2.82
N GLY A 61 -11.56 -25.87 3.15
CA GLY A 61 -10.55 -26.86 3.54
C GLY A 61 -9.71 -27.42 2.37
N ASP A 62 -10.15 -27.27 1.12
CA ASP A 62 -9.38 -27.72 -0.04
C ASP A 62 -8.12 -26.87 -0.21
N LYS A 63 -7.00 -27.53 -0.54
CA LYS A 63 -5.76 -26.85 -0.89
C LYS A 63 -5.72 -26.62 -2.39
N LEU A 64 -5.73 -25.37 -2.82
CA LEU A 64 -5.62 -25.01 -4.22
C LEU A 64 -4.16 -25.13 -4.70
N THR A 65 -3.89 -26.24 -5.41
CA THR A 65 -2.62 -26.48 -6.08
C THR A 65 -2.60 -25.77 -7.43
N GLN A 66 -1.41 -25.58 -7.99
CA GLN A 66 -1.27 -24.99 -9.33
C GLN A 66 -2.05 -25.79 -10.41
N ARG A 67 -2.16 -27.11 -10.23
CA ARG A 67 -2.92 -27.99 -11.14
C ARG A 67 -4.43 -27.76 -11.00
N SER A 68 -4.95 -27.64 -9.77
CA SER A 68 -6.37 -27.37 -9.53
C SER A 68 -6.76 -25.96 -10.02
N ILE A 69 -5.92 -24.96 -9.80
CA ILE A 69 -6.14 -23.59 -10.31
C ILE A 69 -6.20 -23.61 -11.85
N LYS A 70 -5.26 -24.28 -12.51
CA LYS A 70 -5.28 -24.41 -13.97
C LYS A 70 -6.57 -25.08 -14.47
N SER A 71 -7.01 -26.16 -13.80
CA SER A 71 -8.28 -26.82 -14.14
C SER A 71 -9.49 -25.90 -13.98
N LEU A 72 -9.52 -25.06 -12.94
CA LEU A 72 -10.59 -24.08 -12.73
C LEU A 72 -10.62 -23.03 -13.85
N LEU A 73 -9.46 -22.53 -14.27
CA LEU A 73 -9.35 -21.58 -15.39
C LEU A 73 -9.75 -22.22 -16.73
N ASP A 74 -9.31 -23.46 -16.99
CA ASP A 74 -9.66 -24.23 -18.20
C ASP A 74 -11.18 -24.49 -18.26
N ASN A 75 -11.84 -24.63 -17.10
CA ASN A 75 -13.30 -24.75 -16.98
C ASN A 75 -14.04 -23.39 -17.08
N GLY A 76 -13.30 -22.29 -17.31
CA GLY A 76 -13.86 -20.97 -17.58
C GLY A 76 -14.18 -20.15 -16.34
N LEU A 77 -13.61 -20.46 -15.15
CA LEU A 77 -13.77 -19.64 -13.95
C LEU A 77 -13.09 -18.28 -14.17
N GLN A 78 -13.88 -17.20 -14.12
CA GLN A 78 -13.41 -15.82 -14.27
C GLN A 78 -13.71 -14.97 -13.05
N SER A 79 -14.86 -15.22 -12.41
CA SER A 79 -15.32 -14.45 -11.26
C SER A 79 -15.90 -15.36 -10.19
N ILE A 80 -15.77 -14.94 -8.96
CA ILE A 80 -16.22 -15.69 -7.79
C ILE A 80 -17.17 -14.86 -6.95
N GLU A 81 -18.10 -15.54 -6.31
CA GLU A 81 -18.98 -14.96 -5.30
C GLU A 81 -18.24 -14.89 -3.97
N ILE A 82 -18.38 -13.76 -3.28
CA ILE A 82 -17.81 -13.49 -1.96
C ILE A 82 -18.94 -13.20 -0.99
N LYS A 83 -18.91 -13.82 0.18
CA LYS A 83 -19.84 -13.53 1.26
C LYS A 83 -19.48 -12.21 1.94
N GLU A 84 -20.48 -11.52 2.47
CA GLU A 84 -20.24 -10.26 3.19
C GLU A 84 -19.25 -10.41 4.35
N ASP A 85 -19.32 -11.53 5.06
CA ASP A 85 -18.42 -11.83 6.18
C ASP A 85 -16.95 -11.86 5.77
N GLU A 86 -16.66 -12.12 4.50
CA GLU A 86 -15.30 -12.15 3.97
C GLU A 86 -14.76 -10.75 3.61
N LEU A 87 -15.64 -9.75 3.54
CA LEU A 87 -15.27 -8.35 3.36
C LEU A 87 -14.96 -7.66 4.68
N PHE A 88 -15.47 -8.19 5.79
CA PHE A 88 -15.19 -7.58 7.10
C PHE A 88 -13.71 -7.65 7.45
N GLY A 89 -13.19 -6.56 8.00
CA GLY A 89 -11.79 -6.46 8.36
C GLY A 89 -10.84 -6.19 7.20
N LYS A 90 -11.34 -6.12 5.95
CA LYS A 90 -10.57 -5.64 4.81
C LYS A 90 -10.58 -4.11 4.76
N PHE A 91 -9.66 -3.53 4.01
CA PHE A 91 -9.44 -2.08 3.96
C PHE A 91 -9.76 -1.54 2.57
N LEU A 92 -10.43 -0.40 2.52
CA LEU A 92 -10.73 0.31 1.28
C LEU A 92 -9.46 0.84 0.62
N ALA A 93 -9.37 0.72 -0.69
CA ALA A 93 -8.25 1.26 -1.46
C ALA A 93 -8.48 2.73 -1.85
N ASP A 94 -9.73 3.09 -2.16
CA ASP A 94 -10.12 4.42 -2.62
C ASP A 94 -11.20 4.98 -1.67
N ASP A 95 -11.37 6.30 -1.70
CA ASP A 95 -12.47 6.97 -0.99
C ASP A 95 -13.81 6.56 -1.59
N VAL A 96 -14.78 6.28 -0.74
CA VAL A 96 -16.15 6.00 -1.15
C VAL A 96 -16.96 7.28 -1.00
N ILE A 97 -17.29 7.90 -2.13
CA ILE A 97 -17.95 9.20 -2.18
C ILE A 97 -19.32 9.11 -2.86
N ASN A 98 -20.23 9.97 -2.45
CA ASN A 98 -21.48 10.19 -3.16
C ASN A 98 -21.23 11.04 -4.40
N GLU A 99 -21.36 10.47 -5.58
CA GLU A 99 -21.12 11.16 -6.85
C GLU A 99 -22.02 12.41 -7.04
N LYS A 100 -23.17 12.47 -6.37
CA LYS A 100 -24.12 13.58 -6.52
C LYS A 100 -23.89 14.71 -5.53
N THR A 101 -23.53 14.38 -4.29
CA THR A 101 -23.37 15.36 -3.21
C THR A 101 -21.91 15.68 -2.90
N GLY A 102 -20.96 14.82 -3.32
CA GLY A 102 -19.55 14.90 -2.95
C GLY A 102 -19.29 14.50 -1.49
N GLU A 103 -20.26 13.94 -0.79
CA GLU A 103 -20.13 13.48 0.59
C GLU A 103 -19.27 12.22 0.64
N ILE A 104 -18.27 12.21 1.52
CA ILE A 104 -17.38 11.06 1.73
C ILE A 104 -18.04 10.15 2.76
N TYR A 105 -18.37 8.91 2.37
CA TYR A 105 -18.92 7.90 3.26
C TYR A 105 -17.85 7.13 4.00
N ALA A 106 -16.71 6.87 3.36
CA ALA A 106 -15.55 6.22 3.95
C ALA A 106 -14.29 6.68 3.20
N GLU A 107 -13.16 6.80 3.91
CA GLU A 107 -11.88 7.19 3.35
C GLU A 107 -11.05 5.96 2.95
N ALA A 108 -10.12 6.15 2.02
CA ALA A 108 -9.13 5.14 1.66
C ALA A 108 -8.34 4.67 2.90
N GLY A 109 -8.20 3.37 3.07
CA GLY A 109 -7.60 2.74 4.24
C GLY A 109 -8.55 2.51 5.41
N ASP A 110 -9.82 2.91 5.33
CA ASP A 110 -10.80 2.57 6.36
C ASP A 110 -11.13 1.08 6.31
N GLU A 111 -11.37 0.51 7.49
CA GLU A 111 -11.76 -0.88 7.63
C GLU A 111 -13.24 -1.06 7.28
N ILE A 112 -13.53 -2.06 6.46
CA ILE A 112 -14.90 -2.40 6.08
C ILE A 112 -15.60 -3.05 7.28
N THR A 113 -16.58 -2.31 7.83
CA THR A 113 -17.43 -2.76 8.93
C THR A 113 -18.83 -3.11 8.43
N THR A 114 -19.60 -3.79 9.29
CA THR A 114 -21.02 -4.07 9.01
C THR A 114 -21.83 -2.81 8.75
N ASP A 115 -21.51 -1.71 9.43
CA ASP A 115 -22.24 -0.45 9.31
C ASP A 115 -21.91 0.25 7.99
N PHE A 116 -20.66 0.17 7.52
CA PHE A 116 -20.28 0.65 6.20
C PHE A 116 -20.99 -0.14 5.09
N LEU A 117 -21.04 -1.48 5.17
CA LEU A 117 -21.74 -2.26 4.15
C LEU A 117 -23.23 -1.97 4.08
N LYS A 118 -23.90 -1.73 5.24
CA LYS A 118 -25.29 -1.26 5.27
C LYS A 118 -25.43 0.11 4.60
N LEU A 119 -24.54 1.05 4.95
CA LEU A 119 -24.53 2.40 4.37
C LEU A 119 -24.35 2.34 2.85
N PHE A 120 -23.44 1.51 2.37
CA PHE A 120 -23.18 1.35 0.94
C PHE A 120 -24.39 0.78 0.19
N LYS A 121 -25.08 -0.21 0.77
CA LYS A 121 -26.32 -0.77 0.20
C LYS A 121 -27.43 0.28 0.13
N ILE A 122 -27.64 1.04 1.20
CA ILE A 122 -28.66 2.10 1.25
C ILE A 122 -28.41 3.17 0.17
N ASN A 123 -27.13 3.49 -0.08
CA ASN A 123 -26.74 4.51 -1.05
C ASN A 123 -26.49 3.94 -2.46
N ASN A 124 -26.82 2.66 -2.71
CA ASN A 124 -26.63 1.95 -3.98
C ASN A 124 -25.18 1.98 -4.49
N ILE A 125 -24.21 1.92 -3.57
CA ILE A 125 -22.81 1.79 -3.93
C ILE A 125 -22.56 0.34 -4.31
N SER A 126 -22.32 0.11 -5.60
CA SER A 126 -22.21 -1.23 -6.18
C SER A 126 -20.75 -1.66 -6.45
N ILE A 127 -19.79 -0.78 -6.25
CA ILE A 127 -18.38 -1.07 -6.53
C ILE A 127 -17.55 -0.65 -5.34
N LEU A 128 -16.74 -1.56 -4.82
CA LEU A 128 -15.73 -1.32 -3.80
C LEU A 128 -14.38 -1.76 -4.30
N LYS A 129 -13.37 -0.95 -4.08
CA LYS A 129 -11.98 -1.31 -4.32
C LYS A 129 -11.30 -1.53 -2.98
N VAL A 130 -10.73 -2.69 -2.80
CA VAL A 130 -10.24 -3.20 -1.52
C VAL A 130 -8.76 -3.52 -1.63
N LEU A 131 -7.98 -3.15 -0.63
CA LEU A 131 -6.55 -3.44 -0.58
C LEU A 131 -6.29 -4.95 -0.43
N SER A 132 -5.33 -5.46 -1.20
CA SER A 132 -4.87 -6.84 -1.11
C SER A 132 -3.88 -6.98 0.05
N ILE A 133 -4.40 -7.03 1.26
CA ILE A 133 -3.66 -7.24 2.50
C ILE A 133 -4.02 -8.62 3.04
N ASP A 134 -3.03 -9.46 3.27
CA ASP A 134 -3.20 -10.83 3.74
C ASP A 134 -2.09 -11.25 4.72
N SER A 135 -1.89 -12.54 4.90
CA SER A 135 -0.84 -13.09 5.78
C SER A 135 0.58 -12.86 5.26
N SER A 136 0.75 -12.55 3.97
CA SER A 136 2.05 -12.31 3.32
C SER A 136 2.35 -10.83 3.13
N VAL A 137 1.32 -9.99 3.12
CA VAL A 137 1.42 -8.53 2.96
C VAL A 137 0.76 -7.86 4.15
N GLY A 138 1.57 -7.31 5.05
CA GLY A 138 1.09 -6.70 6.29
C GLY A 138 0.52 -5.29 6.08
N PRO A 139 -0.38 -4.81 6.97
CA PRO A 139 -1.05 -3.50 6.87
C PRO A 139 -0.17 -2.33 7.35
N TRP A 140 1.14 -2.40 7.17
CA TRP A 140 2.10 -1.49 7.79
C TRP A 140 1.91 -0.03 7.36
N MET A 141 1.87 0.22 6.05
CA MET A 141 1.66 1.58 5.54
C MET A 141 0.26 2.09 5.85
N ARG A 142 -0.77 1.25 5.70
CA ARG A 142 -2.15 1.59 6.08
C ARG A 142 -2.23 2.02 7.55
N ASN A 143 -1.61 1.27 8.47
CA ASN A 143 -1.61 1.58 9.89
C ASN A 143 -0.85 2.87 10.19
N THR A 144 0.25 3.12 9.50
CA THR A 144 1.00 4.37 9.60
C THR A 144 0.13 5.56 9.18
N LEU A 145 -0.57 5.45 8.05
CA LEU A 145 -1.48 6.50 7.58
C LEU A 145 -2.68 6.71 8.51
N ALA A 146 -3.18 5.66 9.15
CA ALA A 146 -4.28 5.78 10.11
C ALA A 146 -3.87 6.52 11.41
N LEU A 147 -2.58 6.47 11.76
CA LEU A 147 -2.02 7.19 12.91
C LEU A 147 -1.60 8.63 12.57
N ASP A 148 -1.47 8.95 11.30
CA ASP A 148 -1.10 10.29 10.85
C ASP A 148 -2.22 11.28 11.16
N LYS A 149 -1.87 12.33 11.90
CA LYS A 149 -2.80 13.39 12.33
C LYS A 149 -2.74 14.61 11.41
N ASN A 150 -1.74 14.67 10.53
CA ASN A 150 -1.55 15.81 9.65
C ASN A 150 -2.55 15.75 8.49
N SER A 151 -3.24 16.85 8.27
CA SER A 151 -4.24 16.98 7.22
C SER A 151 -3.70 17.67 5.96
N SER A 152 -2.53 18.32 6.07
CA SER A 152 -1.91 19.05 4.97
C SER A 152 -0.39 18.89 4.95
N ARG A 153 0.20 19.26 3.80
CA ARG A 153 1.66 19.29 3.61
C ARG A 153 2.33 20.25 4.60
N GLU A 154 1.69 21.40 4.84
CA GLU A 154 2.20 22.43 5.74
C GLU A 154 2.28 21.91 7.18
N GLU A 155 1.24 21.24 7.65
CA GLU A 155 1.24 20.63 8.99
C GLU A 155 2.33 19.57 9.14
N ALA A 156 2.49 18.71 8.14
CA ALA A 156 3.54 17.69 8.14
C ALA A 156 4.96 18.31 8.17
N LEU A 157 5.21 19.37 7.39
CA LEU A 157 6.49 20.09 7.40
C LEU A 157 6.77 20.74 8.77
N ILE A 158 5.75 21.33 9.38
CA ILE A 158 5.85 21.94 10.70
C ILE A 158 6.16 20.88 11.78
N ASP A 159 5.53 19.72 11.70
CA ASP A 159 5.79 18.63 12.64
C ASP A 159 7.20 18.06 12.48
N ILE A 160 7.67 17.86 11.27
CA ILE A 160 9.07 17.48 10.99
C ILE A 160 10.03 18.52 11.56
N TYR A 161 9.74 19.82 11.36
CA TYR A 161 10.57 20.89 11.89
C TYR A 161 10.65 20.85 13.42
N ARG A 162 9.51 20.66 14.10
CA ARG A 162 9.46 20.56 15.58
C ARG A 162 10.29 19.40 16.11
N VAL A 163 10.27 18.26 15.42
CA VAL A 163 11.07 17.08 15.80
C VAL A 163 12.56 17.35 15.61
N MET A 164 12.94 18.00 14.50
CA MET A 164 14.33 18.25 14.15
C MET A 164 14.94 19.44 14.94
N ARG A 165 14.10 20.41 15.30
CA ARG A 165 14.49 21.62 16.02
C ARG A 165 13.57 21.90 17.21
N PRO A 166 13.67 21.10 18.27
CA PRO A 166 12.82 21.28 19.46
C PRO A 166 13.13 22.62 20.12
N GLY A 167 12.05 23.37 20.44
CA GLY A 167 12.14 24.67 21.12
C GLY A 167 12.20 25.90 20.21
N GLU A 168 12.37 25.73 18.90
CA GLU A 168 12.27 26.84 17.95
C GLU A 168 10.82 26.98 17.43
N PRO A 169 10.29 28.21 17.33
CA PRO A 169 8.96 28.42 16.76
C PRO A 169 8.99 28.07 15.26
N PRO A 170 8.10 27.16 14.80
CA PRO A 170 8.08 26.76 13.40
C PRO A 170 7.49 27.88 12.52
N ALA A 171 8.25 28.31 11.51
CA ALA A 171 7.74 29.09 10.40
C ALA A 171 7.70 28.21 9.15
N GLN A 172 6.64 28.35 8.34
CA GLN A 172 6.43 27.49 7.16
C GLN A 172 7.61 27.53 6.19
N GLU A 173 8.10 28.72 5.86
CA GLU A 173 9.25 28.88 4.96
C GLU A 173 10.51 28.21 5.50
N THR A 174 10.78 28.36 6.81
CA THR A 174 11.94 27.76 7.45
C THR A 174 11.83 26.24 7.50
N ALA A 175 10.63 25.71 7.73
CA ALA A 175 10.36 24.27 7.72
C ALA A 175 10.57 23.68 6.32
N GLU A 176 10.16 24.35 5.28
CA GLU A 176 10.35 23.93 3.88
C GLU A 176 11.83 23.94 3.49
N ILE A 177 12.55 24.99 3.83
CA ILE A 177 14.01 25.08 3.59
C ILE A 177 14.73 23.95 4.34
N LEU A 178 14.39 23.72 5.61
CA LEU A 178 14.99 22.64 6.38
C LEU A 178 14.72 21.28 5.72
N PHE A 179 13.49 20.99 5.37
CA PHE A 179 13.11 19.72 4.75
C PHE A 179 13.84 19.48 3.43
N ASN A 180 13.89 20.49 2.56
CA ASN A 180 14.61 20.39 1.29
C ASN A 180 16.12 20.18 1.50
N SER A 181 16.70 20.82 2.50
CA SER A 181 18.12 20.69 2.82
C SER A 181 18.51 19.33 3.39
N LEU A 182 17.54 18.54 3.91
CA LEU A 182 17.85 17.23 4.48
C LEU A 182 18.28 16.21 3.43
N PHE A 183 17.67 16.26 2.22
CA PHE A 183 17.82 15.18 1.23
C PHE A 183 17.95 15.64 -0.23
N PHE A 184 17.49 16.86 -0.56
CA PHE A 184 17.27 17.29 -1.94
C PHE A 184 18.20 18.41 -2.39
N ASP A 185 18.95 19.01 -1.49
CA ASP A 185 19.86 20.13 -1.75
C ASP A 185 21.27 19.60 -1.97
N GLU A 186 21.81 19.81 -3.17
CA GLU A 186 23.15 19.35 -3.57
C GLU A 186 24.28 19.99 -2.75
N GLU A 187 24.05 21.18 -2.19
CA GLU A 187 25.05 21.85 -1.36
C GLU A 187 25.12 21.26 0.06
N ARG A 188 24.05 20.61 0.52
CA ARG A 188 23.90 20.12 1.90
C ARG A 188 23.84 18.62 2.05
N TYR A 189 23.47 17.91 1.01
CA TYR A 189 23.36 16.46 1.00
C TYR A 189 24.16 15.84 -0.12
N ASP A 190 24.92 14.82 0.20
CA ASP A 190 25.74 14.08 -0.75
C ASP A 190 25.70 12.58 -0.45
N LEU A 191 25.01 11.83 -1.28
CA LEU A 191 24.96 10.37 -1.22
C LEU A 191 26.27 9.72 -1.66
N SER A 192 27.12 10.45 -2.38
CA SER A 192 28.30 9.99 -3.15
C SER A 192 27.92 9.07 -4.32
N ALA A 193 28.79 8.99 -5.33
CA ALA A 193 28.57 8.11 -6.48
C ALA A 193 28.46 6.62 -6.06
N VAL A 194 29.31 6.17 -5.14
CA VAL A 194 29.26 4.79 -4.62
C VAL A 194 27.95 4.52 -3.87
N GLY A 195 27.48 5.48 -3.08
CA GLY A 195 26.20 5.37 -2.39
C GLY A 195 25.04 5.28 -3.37
N ARG A 196 25.06 6.09 -4.44
CA ARG A 196 24.04 6.05 -5.50
C ARG A 196 24.01 4.70 -6.20
N VAL A 197 25.14 4.18 -6.66
CA VAL A 197 25.24 2.87 -7.32
C VAL A 197 24.72 1.75 -6.42
N LYS A 198 25.13 1.72 -5.15
CA LYS A 198 24.68 0.70 -4.20
C LYS A 198 23.17 0.77 -3.94
N MET A 199 22.65 1.98 -3.75
CA MET A 199 21.21 2.17 -3.51
C MET A 199 20.39 1.80 -4.75
N SER A 200 20.83 2.22 -5.93
CA SER A 200 20.18 1.89 -7.19
C SER A 200 20.14 0.38 -7.43
N ALA A 201 21.26 -0.31 -7.19
CA ALA A 201 21.32 -1.77 -7.32
C ALA A 201 20.44 -2.49 -6.28
N ARG A 202 20.37 -1.99 -5.05
CA ARG A 202 19.53 -2.58 -3.98
C ARG A 202 18.04 -2.43 -4.24
N LEU A 203 17.64 -1.29 -4.78
CA LEU A 203 16.25 -0.91 -4.99
C LEU A 203 15.77 -1.19 -6.43
N ASP A 204 16.61 -1.81 -7.26
CA ASP A 204 16.36 -2.06 -8.69
C ASP A 204 15.90 -0.80 -9.44
N LEU A 205 16.65 0.28 -9.25
CA LEU A 205 16.35 1.58 -9.84
C LEU A 205 17.35 1.91 -10.94
N GLU A 206 16.85 2.24 -12.12
CA GLU A 206 17.65 2.79 -13.22
C GLU A 206 17.81 4.30 -13.05
N ILE A 207 18.88 4.72 -12.38
CA ILE A 207 19.17 6.12 -12.08
C ILE A 207 20.60 6.45 -12.48
N ASP A 208 20.81 7.67 -12.99
CA ASP A 208 22.13 8.19 -13.32
C ASP A 208 23.01 8.24 -12.06
N ASP A 209 24.18 7.62 -12.12
CA ASP A 209 25.17 7.54 -11.03
C ASP A 209 25.73 8.91 -10.64
N SER A 210 25.59 9.92 -11.50
CA SER A 210 26.00 11.30 -11.22
C SER A 210 25.07 12.02 -10.25
N LEU A 211 23.84 11.54 -10.07
CA LEU A 211 22.85 12.15 -9.18
C LEU A 211 23.17 11.84 -7.71
N ARG A 212 23.57 12.84 -6.95
CA ARG A 212 24.08 12.72 -5.58
C ARG A 212 23.09 13.08 -4.48
N VAL A 213 21.91 13.58 -4.84
CA VAL A 213 20.80 13.86 -3.93
C VAL A 213 19.71 12.81 -4.05
N LEU A 214 18.88 12.68 -3.02
CA LEU A 214 17.72 11.80 -3.09
C LEU A 214 16.60 12.41 -3.94
N ARG A 215 15.78 11.54 -4.49
CA ARG A 215 14.52 11.88 -5.16
C ARG A 215 13.36 11.26 -4.41
N LYS A 216 12.18 11.75 -4.70
CA LYS A 216 10.91 11.18 -4.22
C LYS A 216 10.83 9.65 -4.39
N VAL A 217 11.17 9.19 -5.60
CA VAL A 217 11.14 7.77 -5.95
C VAL A 217 12.09 6.96 -5.08
N ASP A 218 13.27 7.50 -4.77
CA ASP A 218 14.24 6.83 -3.90
C ASP A 218 13.65 6.57 -2.52
N ILE A 219 13.00 7.58 -1.91
CA ILE A 219 12.38 7.47 -0.59
C ILE A 219 11.23 6.45 -0.60
N LEU A 220 10.36 6.51 -1.61
CA LEU A 220 9.25 5.57 -1.74
C LEU A 220 9.74 4.13 -1.92
N SER A 221 10.78 3.93 -2.73
CA SER A 221 11.38 2.62 -2.97
C SER A 221 12.08 2.07 -1.72
N ILE A 222 12.76 2.94 -0.94
CA ILE A 222 13.35 2.56 0.36
C ILE A 222 12.25 2.06 1.30
N ILE A 223 11.14 2.79 1.41
CA ILE A 223 10.03 2.39 2.28
C ILE A 223 9.41 1.07 1.80
N LYS A 224 9.26 0.89 0.49
CA LYS A 224 8.75 -0.35 -0.10
C LYS A 224 9.66 -1.55 0.24
N GLU A 225 10.97 -1.38 0.12
CA GLU A 225 11.94 -2.40 0.50
C GLU A 225 11.88 -2.73 2.00
N LEU A 226 11.76 -1.71 2.86
CA LEU A 226 11.62 -1.91 4.30
C LEU A 226 10.35 -2.67 4.67
N ILE A 227 9.23 -2.40 3.98
CA ILE A 227 7.98 -3.13 4.17
C ILE A 227 8.16 -4.58 3.72
N SER A 228 8.75 -4.82 2.56
CA SER A 228 9.06 -6.16 2.05
C SER A 228 9.91 -6.98 3.02
N LEU A 229 10.96 -6.39 3.58
CA LEU A 229 11.78 -7.02 4.62
C LEU A 229 11.00 -7.32 5.89
N LYS A 230 10.08 -6.44 6.28
CA LYS A 230 9.21 -6.64 7.45
C LYS A 230 8.21 -7.78 7.25
N ASP A 231 7.74 -7.98 6.02
CA ASP A 231 6.89 -9.09 5.61
C ASP A 231 7.68 -10.41 5.45
N GLY A 232 9.00 -10.37 5.66
CA GLY A 232 9.86 -11.55 5.58
C GLY A 232 10.37 -11.86 4.18
N HIS A 233 10.24 -10.93 3.25
CA HIS A 233 10.76 -11.05 1.89
C HIS A 233 12.11 -10.36 1.76
N GLY A 234 13.05 -11.00 1.07
CA GLY A 234 14.40 -10.47 0.88
C GLY A 234 15.37 -10.81 2.01
N GLU A 235 16.58 -10.28 1.92
CA GLU A 235 17.66 -10.51 2.88
C GLU A 235 18.08 -9.21 3.54
N ILE A 236 18.29 -9.25 4.85
CA ILE A 236 18.81 -8.12 5.62
C ILE A 236 20.32 -8.04 5.39
N ASP A 237 20.82 -6.84 5.09
CA ASP A 237 22.25 -6.62 4.92
C ASP A 237 23.03 -6.90 6.21
N ASP A 238 24.14 -7.63 6.10
CA ASP A 238 25.07 -7.82 7.21
C ASP A 238 25.77 -6.48 7.51
N ILE A 239 25.45 -5.91 8.67
CA ILE A 239 26.03 -4.62 9.13
C ILE A 239 27.51 -4.73 9.46
N ASP A 240 28.05 -5.93 9.74
CA ASP A 240 29.45 -6.16 10.06
C ASP A 240 30.31 -6.39 8.81
N HIS A 241 29.67 -6.63 7.65
CA HIS A 241 30.40 -6.78 6.40
C HIS A 241 31.06 -5.46 5.97
N LEU A 242 32.36 -5.49 5.70
CA LEU A 242 33.14 -4.29 5.33
C LEU A 242 32.60 -3.55 4.11
N GLY A 243 31.95 -4.25 3.19
CA GLY A 243 31.28 -3.66 2.03
C GLY A 243 30.06 -2.80 2.39
N ASN A 244 29.39 -3.07 3.50
CA ASN A 244 28.20 -2.34 3.98
C ASN A 244 28.58 -1.28 5.02
N ARG A 245 29.69 -1.49 5.68
CA ARG A 245 30.24 -0.60 6.70
C ARG A 245 31.25 0.35 6.06
N ARG A 246 30.84 1.59 5.86
CA ARG A 246 31.74 2.61 5.31
C ARG A 246 32.54 3.28 6.42
N VAL A 247 33.85 3.08 6.42
CA VAL A 247 34.77 3.87 7.23
C VAL A 247 34.86 5.27 6.59
N ARG A 248 34.41 6.30 7.29
CA ARG A 248 34.70 7.68 6.91
C ARG A 248 36.16 7.96 7.25
N SER A 249 36.93 8.35 6.24
CA SER A 249 38.20 9.03 6.54
C SER A 249 37.90 10.36 7.23
N VAL A 250 38.58 10.64 8.28
CA VAL A 250 38.54 11.92 8.99
C VAL A 250 39.12 13.02 8.12
#